data_a71e55f9e335c8a88a2ed8d6c5cc4c40
#
_entry.id   a71e55f9e335c8a88a2ed8d6c5cc4c40
#
_cell.length_a   1.000
_cell.length_b   1.000
_cell.length_c   1.000
_cell.angle_alpha   90.00
_cell.angle_beta   90.00
_cell.angle_gamma   90.00
#
_symmetry.space_group_name_H-M   'P 1'
#
loop_
_entity.id
_entity.type
_entity.pdbx_description
1 polymer ?
#
loop_
_entity_poly.entity_id
_entity_poly.type
_entity_poly.pdbx_seq_one_letter_code
_entity_poly.pdbx_strand_id
1 'polypeptide(L)'
;MNTALKASQSIEINATCESVWDTMTNPEKIKVYLYGTETNTDWKVGSPIVFQGNYEGHVYNDKGNVLEVKENELLKYNYWSSMSGTEGKIENYFIVTYRIEQLSEGKVKFTWQQEGFPTEEKRKHTESGLCTMIEQIKEIAER
;
A
#
# COMPACT_ATOMS: atom_id res chain seq x y z
N MET A 1 -11.63 10.61 -10.03
CA MET A 1 -10.30 9.96 -9.84
C MET A 1 -9.38 10.33 -11.00
N ASN A 2 -8.19 10.84 -10.70
CA ASN A 2 -7.22 11.19 -11.73
C ASN A 2 -6.15 10.10 -11.81
N THR A 3 -6.29 9.17 -12.78
CA THR A 3 -5.35 8.07 -12.95
C THR A 3 -4.15 8.42 -13.84
N ALA A 4 -4.09 9.65 -14.36
CA ALA A 4 -2.95 10.10 -15.18
C ALA A 4 -1.70 10.38 -14.32
N LEU A 5 -1.90 10.73 -13.05
CA LEU A 5 -0.79 11.02 -12.12
C LEU A 5 -0.53 9.80 -11.26
N LYS A 6 0.60 9.15 -11.47
CA LYS A 6 0.98 7.92 -10.77
C LYS A 6 2.32 8.09 -10.07
N ALA A 7 2.39 7.60 -8.81
CA ALA A 7 3.64 7.47 -8.08
C ALA A 7 4.02 6.00 -8.07
N SER A 8 5.28 5.68 -8.26
CA SER A 8 5.74 4.29 -8.30
C SER A 8 7.18 4.19 -7.79
N GLN A 9 7.42 3.15 -6.98
CA GLN A 9 8.77 2.81 -6.51
C GLN A 9 8.89 1.30 -6.53
N SER A 10 10.08 0.82 -6.86
CA SER A 10 10.38 -0.61 -6.91
C SER A 10 11.66 -0.90 -6.14
N ILE A 11 11.77 -2.11 -5.60
CA ILE A 11 12.97 -2.55 -4.88
C ILE A 11 13.13 -4.06 -5.05
N GLU A 12 14.38 -4.53 -5.09
CA GLU A 12 14.66 -5.96 -5.08
C GLU A 12 14.77 -6.43 -3.63
N ILE A 13 14.11 -7.56 -3.33
CA ILE A 13 14.03 -8.12 -1.98
C ILE A 13 14.58 -9.55 -2.02
N ASN A 14 15.51 -9.86 -1.12
CA ASN A 14 16.09 -11.20 -0.98
C ASN A 14 15.19 -12.05 -0.09
N ALA A 15 14.03 -12.43 -0.63
CA ALA A 15 13.02 -13.20 0.07
C ALA A 15 12.14 -13.91 -0.96
N THR A 16 11.30 -14.84 -0.47
CA THR A 16 10.33 -15.52 -1.34
C THR A 16 9.12 -14.64 -1.61
N CYS A 17 8.36 -14.97 -2.66
CA CYS A 17 7.10 -14.28 -2.93
C CYS A 17 6.16 -14.39 -1.73
N GLU A 18 6.11 -15.54 -1.07
CA GLU A 18 5.26 -15.78 0.09
C GLU A 18 5.64 -14.85 1.25
N SER A 19 6.94 -14.65 1.49
CA SER A 19 7.41 -13.78 2.56
C SER A 19 7.03 -12.33 2.30
N VAL A 20 7.17 -11.87 1.07
CA VAL A 20 6.77 -10.51 0.68
C VAL A 20 5.25 -10.36 0.77
N TRP A 21 4.50 -11.34 0.29
CA TRP A 21 3.04 -11.33 0.38
C TRP A 21 2.58 -11.24 1.83
N ASP A 22 3.19 -12.04 2.72
CA ASP A 22 2.87 -11.98 4.15
C ASP A 22 3.17 -10.59 4.73
N THR A 23 4.27 -9.97 4.32
CA THR A 23 4.60 -8.60 4.77
C THR A 23 3.51 -7.60 4.37
N MET A 24 2.90 -7.78 3.19
CA MET A 24 1.89 -6.87 2.66
C MET A 24 0.47 -7.15 3.17
N THR A 25 0.21 -8.33 3.71
CA THR A 25 -1.14 -8.74 4.13
C THR A 25 -1.27 -9.05 5.62
N ASN A 26 -0.18 -9.23 6.33
CA ASN A 26 -0.19 -9.51 7.77
C ASN A 26 -0.32 -8.19 8.54
N PRO A 27 -1.42 -7.97 9.31
CA PRO A 27 -1.64 -6.72 10.02
C PRO A 27 -0.51 -6.31 10.96
N GLU A 28 0.15 -7.27 11.60
CA GLU A 28 1.26 -6.98 12.51
C GLU A 28 2.48 -6.43 11.77
N LYS A 29 2.70 -6.88 10.54
CA LYS A 29 3.80 -6.39 9.70
C LYS A 29 3.45 -5.06 9.03
N ILE A 30 2.20 -4.91 8.58
CA ILE A 30 1.71 -3.65 8.02
C ILE A 30 1.85 -2.53 9.04
N LYS A 31 1.54 -2.81 10.28
CA LYS A 31 1.64 -1.85 11.38
C LYS A 31 3.05 -1.27 11.51
N VAL A 32 4.07 -2.05 11.21
CA VAL A 32 5.46 -1.58 11.28
C VAL A 32 5.77 -0.55 10.20
N TYR A 33 5.48 -0.87 8.92
CA TYR A 33 5.84 0.05 7.85
C TYR A 33 4.83 1.18 7.63
N LEU A 34 3.64 1.08 8.20
CA LEU A 34 2.64 2.16 8.19
C LEU A 34 2.56 2.90 9.55
N TYR A 35 3.68 2.90 10.28
CA TYR A 35 3.84 3.72 11.48
C TYR A 35 2.75 3.56 12.54
N GLY A 36 2.35 2.32 12.81
CA GLY A 36 1.36 2.00 13.83
C GLY A 36 -0.06 1.90 13.34
N THR A 37 -0.30 2.02 12.03
CA THR A 37 -1.63 1.88 11.45
C THR A 37 -2.13 0.45 11.57
N GLU A 38 -3.34 0.27 12.07
CA GLU A 38 -4.01 -1.02 12.13
C GLU A 38 -4.84 -1.24 10.87
N THR A 39 -4.76 -2.44 10.30
CA THR A 39 -5.44 -2.80 9.06
C THR A 39 -6.43 -3.92 9.33
N ASN A 40 -7.68 -3.71 8.97
CA ASN A 40 -8.76 -4.70 9.14
C ASN A 40 -9.38 -5.05 7.80
N THR A 41 -9.17 -6.26 7.33
CA THR A 41 -9.75 -6.81 6.10
C THR A 41 -9.46 -8.31 6.03
N ASP A 42 -10.19 -9.02 5.16
CA ASP A 42 -9.93 -10.44 4.88
C ASP A 42 -9.19 -10.65 3.56
N TRP A 43 -8.83 -9.57 2.87
CA TRP A 43 -8.13 -9.59 1.58
C TRP A 43 -8.85 -10.35 0.46
N LYS A 44 -10.18 -10.38 0.51
CA LYS A 44 -11.01 -10.95 -0.56
C LYS A 44 -11.52 -9.82 -1.46
N VAL A 45 -11.61 -10.09 -2.74
CA VAL A 45 -12.11 -9.09 -3.71
C VAL A 45 -13.51 -8.63 -3.29
N GLY A 46 -13.68 -7.31 -3.25
CA GLY A 46 -14.93 -6.67 -2.82
C GLY A 46 -15.03 -6.40 -1.33
N SER A 47 -14.13 -6.98 -0.52
CA SER A 47 -14.18 -6.77 0.93
C SER A 47 -13.75 -5.36 1.31
N PRO A 48 -14.35 -4.78 2.36
CA PRO A 48 -13.91 -3.47 2.86
C PRO A 48 -12.56 -3.59 3.56
N ILE A 49 -11.80 -2.50 3.50
CA ILE A 49 -10.56 -2.35 4.24
C ILE A 49 -10.73 -1.14 5.14
N VAL A 50 -10.34 -1.27 6.41
CA VAL A 50 -10.31 -0.14 7.35
C VAL A 50 -8.89 0.00 7.88
N PHE A 51 -8.31 1.19 7.71
CA PHE A 51 -7.01 1.55 8.27
C PHE A 51 -7.25 2.53 9.39
N GLN A 52 -6.81 2.20 10.59
CA GLN A 52 -7.02 3.04 11.77
C GLN A 52 -5.70 3.39 12.43
N GLY A 53 -5.55 4.64 12.84
CA GLY A 53 -4.34 5.05 13.52
C GLY A 53 -4.53 6.35 14.28
N ASN A 54 -3.44 6.76 14.94
CA ASN A 54 -3.39 7.99 15.72
C ASN A 54 -2.11 8.73 15.32
N TYR A 55 -2.27 9.98 14.90
CA TYR A 55 -1.15 10.83 14.53
C TYR A 55 -1.25 12.13 15.31
N GLU A 56 -0.29 12.37 16.19
CA GLU A 56 -0.23 13.58 17.03
C GLU A 56 -1.55 13.87 17.77
N GLY A 57 -2.17 12.81 18.32
CA GLY A 57 -3.42 12.94 19.06
C GLY A 57 -4.68 12.94 18.18
N HIS A 58 -4.53 12.87 16.87
CA HIS A 58 -5.66 12.81 15.94
C HIS A 58 -5.89 11.36 15.49
N VAL A 59 -7.06 10.84 15.79
CA VAL A 59 -7.47 9.50 15.32
C VAL A 59 -7.94 9.62 13.88
N TYR A 60 -7.41 8.80 13.01
CA TYR A 60 -7.85 8.75 11.62
C TYR A 60 -8.40 7.36 11.28
N ASN A 61 -9.36 7.36 10.35
CA ASN A 61 -9.95 6.15 9.80
C ASN A 61 -9.95 6.27 8.28
N ASP A 62 -9.06 5.53 7.64
CA ASP A 62 -9.03 5.45 6.19
C ASP A 62 -9.83 4.23 5.78
N LYS A 63 -10.52 4.32 4.66
CA LYS A 63 -11.40 3.24 4.20
C LYS A 63 -11.20 2.96 2.72
N GLY A 64 -11.44 1.73 2.34
CA GLY A 64 -11.36 1.32 0.95
C GLY A 64 -11.94 -0.06 0.73
N ASN A 65 -11.62 -0.61 -0.43
CA ASN A 65 -12.06 -1.94 -0.82
C ASN A 65 -10.95 -2.67 -1.57
N VAL A 66 -10.93 -3.99 -1.42
CA VAL A 66 -10.03 -4.85 -2.18
C VAL A 66 -10.56 -4.97 -3.60
N LEU A 67 -9.75 -4.64 -4.60
CA LEU A 67 -10.16 -4.64 -5.99
C LEU A 67 -9.71 -5.89 -6.77
N GLU A 68 -8.49 -6.35 -6.49
CA GLU A 68 -7.94 -7.52 -7.18
C GLU A 68 -6.93 -8.22 -6.29
N VAL A 69 -6.94 -9.55 -6.29
CA VAL A 69 -5.99 -10.36 -5.50
C VAL A 69 -5.54 -11.54 -6.35
N LYS A 70 -4.21 -11.67 -6.50
CA LYS A 70 -3.56 -12.86 -7.02
C LYS A 70 -2.48 -13.21 -6.01
N GLU A 71 -2.72 -14.21 -5.19
CA GLU A 71 -1.83 -14.57 -4.10
C GLU A 71 -0.37 -14.68 -4.56
N ASN A 72 0.51 -14.02 -3.82
CA ASN A 72 1.96 -13.96 -4.08
C ASN A 72 2.39 -13.19 -5.33
N GLU A 73 1.45 -12.53 -6.03
CA GLU A 73 1.76 -11.81 -7.27
C GLU A 73 1.23 -10.38 -7.32
N LEU A 74 -0.04 -10.19 -6.95
CA LEU A 74 -0.72 -8.92 -7.17
C LEU A 74 -1.76 -8.65 -6.08
N LEU A 75 -1.72 -7.45 -5.53
CA LEU A 75 -2.76 -6.95 -4.64
C LEU A 75 -3.11 -5.54 -5.08
N LYS A 76 -4.39 -5.30 -5.34
CA LYS A 76 -4.87 -3.98 -5.74
C LYS A 76 -6.04 -3.60 -4.84
N TYR A 77 -6.00 -2.39 -4.31
CA TYR A 77 -7.09 -1.86 -3.49
C TYR A 77 -7.22 -0.36 -3.70
N ASN A 78 -8.37 0.19 -3.33
CA ASN A 78 -8.54 1.63 -3.27
C ASN A 78 -8.61 2.07 -1.81
N TYR A 79 -8.41 3.35 -1.57
CA TYR A 79 -8.65 3.91 -0.24
C TYR A 79 -8.85 5.41 -0.29
N TRP A 80 -9.54 5.91 0.73
CA TRP A 80 -9.72 7.33 0.97
C TRP A 80 -9.31 7.62 2.42
N SER A 81 -8.53 8.70 2.60
CA SER A 81 -8.08 9.09 3.92
C SER A 81 -8.92 10.22 4.48
N SER A 82 -9.37 10.07 5.73
CA SER A 82 -10.11 11.11 6.44
C SER A 82 -9.25 12.37 6.65
N MET A 83 -7.94 12.26 6.52
CA MET A 83 -7.00 13.38 6.67
C MET A 83 -6.61 14.01 5.34
N SER A 84 -7.22 13.58 4.24
CA SER A 84 -6.86 14.07 2.90
C SER A 84 -7.36 15.47 2.59
N GLY A 85 -8.35 15.95 3.34
CA GLY A 85 -9.00 17.23 3.06
C GLY A 85 -10.04 17.17 1.96
N THR A 86 -10.39 15.96 1.49
CA THR A 86 -11.39 15.74 0.44
C THR A 86 -12.61 15.02 0.99
N GLU A 87 -13.70 15.01 0.22
CA GLU A 87 -14.88 14.23 0.58
C GLU A 87 -14.66 12.74 0.30
N GLY A 88 -15.32 11.87 1.07
CA GLY A 88 -15.22 10.42 0.93
C GLY A 88 -15.98 9.86 -0.26
N LYS A 89 -15.87 10.49 -1.43
CA LYS A 89 -16.49 10.07 -2.69
C LYS A 89 -15.50 9.25 -3.49
N ILE A 90 -16.01 8.32 -4.30
CA ILE A 90 -15.17 7.40 -5.06
C ILE A 90 -14.16 8.11 -5.96
N GLU A 91 -14.50 9.29 -6.49
CA GLU A 91 -13.58 10.06 -7.31
C GLU A 91 -12.37 10.60 -6.55
N ASN A 92 -12.42 10.60 -5.21
CA ASN A 92 -11.34 11.05 -4.35
C ASN A 92 -10.53 9.89 -3.76
N TYR A 93 -10.81 8.67 -4.17
CA TYR A 93 -10.07 7.50 -3.70
C TYR A 93 -8.79 7.32 -4.49
N PHE A 94 -7.73 6.92 -3.79
CA PHE A 94 -6.50 6.46 -4.43
C PHE A 94 -6.65 4.99 -4.82
N ILE A 95 -5.92 4.58 -5.84
CA ILE A 95 -5.79 3.16 -6.20
C ILE A 95 -4.35 2.78 -5.98
N VAL A 96 -4.14 1.75 -5.15
CA VAL A 96 -2.80 1.23 -4.83
C VAL A 96 -2.66 -0.15 -5.43
N THR A 97 -1.53 -0.39 -6.10
CA THR A 97 -1.21 -1.68 -6.68
C THR A 97 0.15 -2.14 -6.18
N TYR A 98 0.19 -3.35 -5.61
CA TYR A 98 1.43 -4.03 -5.23
C TYR A 98 1.67 -5.16 -6.22
N ARG A 99 2.88 -5.22 -6.78
CA ARG A 99 3.28 -6.29 -7.68
C ARG A 99 4.50 -6.98 -7.13
N ILE A 100 4.50 -8.32 -7.20
CA ILE A 100 5.63 -9.14 -6.77
C ILE A 100 6.04 -9.98 -7.97
N GLU A 101 7.27 -9.74 -8.46
CA GLU A 101 7.82 -10.48 -9.61
C GLU A 101 9.01 -11.30 -9.14
N GLN A 102 8.97 -12.62 -9.34
CA GLN A 102 10.10 -13.48 -9.02
C GLN A 102 11.20 -13.26 -10.04
N LEU A 103 12.40 -12.89 -9.58
CA LEU A 103 13.56 -12.68 -10.43
C LEU A 103 14.45 -13.92 -10.49
N SER A 104 14.58 -14.60 -9.34
CA SER A 104 15.35 -15.84 -9.23
C SER A 104 14.90 -16.51 -7.94
N GLU A 105 15.45 -17.68 -7.62
CA GLU A 105 15.12 -18.37 -6.37
C GLU A 105 15.53 -17.48 -5.19
N GLY A 106 14.58 -17.18 -4.33
CA GLY A 106 14.82 -16.36 -3.13
C GLY A 106 15.02 -14.88 -3.41
N LYS A 107 14.65 -14.40 -4.60
CA LYS A 107 14.77 -12.98 -4.94
C LYS A 107 13.58 -12.51 -5.75
N VAL A 108 12.97 -11.40 -5.34
CA VAL A 108 11.82 -10.82 -6.02
C VAL A 108 12.01 -9.32 -6.24
N LYS A 109 11.25 -8.79 -7.18
CA LYS A 109 11.10 -7.34 -7.37
C LYS A 109 9.72 -6.97 -6.85
N PHE A 110 9.68 -6.06 -5.88
CA PHE A 110 8.44 -5.53 -5.32
C PHE A 110 8.20 -4.13 -5.86
N THR A 111 6.99 -3.86 -6.33
CA THR A 111 6.59 -2.54 -6.84
C THR A 111 5.35 -2.05 -6.10
N TRP A 112 5.39 -0.81 -5.61
CA TRP A 112 4.26 -0.10 -5.05
C TRP A 112 3.90 1.00 -6.03
N GLN A 113 2.69 0.98 -6.58
CA GLN A 113 2.17 2.02 -7.46
C GLN A 113 0.91 2.60 -6.86
N GLN A 114 0.80 3.92 -6.90
CA GLN A 114 -0.37 4.61 -6.39
C GLN A 114 -0.82 5.65 -7.41
N GLU A 115 -2.13 5.74 -7.66
CA GLU A 115 -2.70 6.69 -8.61
C GLU A 115 -3.94 7.34 -8.01
N GLY A 116 -4.36 8.46 -8.61
CA GLY A 116 -5.51 9.23 -8.13
C GLY A 116 -5.12 10.58 -7.52
N PHE A 117 -3.90 11.04 -7.77
CA PHE A 117 -3.43 12.31 -7.21
C PHE A 117 -4.10 13.50 -7.89
N PRO A 118 -4.52 14.53 -7.11
CA PRO A 118 -5.11 15.73 -7.70
C PRO A 118 -4.07 16.68 -8.30
N THR A 119 -2.79 16.63 -7.86
CA THR A 119 -1.74 17.50 -8.36
C THR A 119 -0.42 16.76 -8.50
N GLU A 120 0.45 17.27 -9.37
CA GLU A 120 1.81 16.75 -9.55
C GLU A 120 2.65 16.88 -8.28
N GLU A 121 2.45 17.96 -7.53
CA GLU A 121 3.16 18.18 -6.27
C GLU A 121 2.86 17.07 -5.25
N LYS A 122 1.57 16.71 -5.10
CA LYS A 122 1.18 15.63 -4.19
C LYS A 122 1.71 14.29 -4.65
N ARG A 123 1.72 14.05 -5.95
CA ARG A 123 2.29 12.83 -6.53
C ARG A 123 3.78 12.70 -6.18
N LYS A 124 4.54 13.76 -6.40
CA LYS A 124 5.99 13.76 -6.11
C LYS A 124 6.26 13.56 -4.62
N HIS A 125 5.49 14.21 -3.78
CA HIS A 125 5.63 14.07 -2.32
C HIS A 125 5.42 12.62 -1.87
N THR A 126 4.37 11.98 -2.37
CA THR A 126 4.09 10.58 -2.06
C THR A 126 5.18 9.67 -2.61
N GLU A 127 5.63 9.89 -3.85
CA GLU A 127 6.68 9.06 -4.45
C GLU A 127 7.97 9.10 -3.64
N SER A 128 8.34 10.27 -3.13
CA SER A 128 9.51 10.39 -2.24
C SER A 128 9.33 9.60 -0.95
N GLY A 129 8.13 9.65 -0.36
CA GLY A 129 7.84 8.92 0.87
C GLY A 129 7.82 7.41 0.69
N LEU A 130 7.47 6.93 -0.49
CA LEU A 130 7.45 5.49 -0.78
C LEU A 130 8.83 4.85 -0.69
N CYS A 131 9.90 5.59 -0.97
CA CYS A 131 11.26 5.07 -0.88
C CYS A 131 11.55 4.51 0.51
N THR A 132 11.19 5.24 1.56
CA THR A 132 11.39 4.81 2.94
C THR A 132 10.51 3.61 3.28
N MET A 133 9.26 3.64 2.82
CA MET A 133 8.32 2.54 3.10
C MET A 133 8.75 1.22 2.45
N ILE A 134 9.16 1.25 1.19
CA ILE A 134 9.58 0.01 0.52
C ILE A 134 10.88 -0.55 1.09
N GLU A 135 11.76 0.30 1.62
CA GLU A 135 12.97 -0.16 2.31
C GLU A 135 12.62 -0.89 3.60
N GLN A 136 11.63 -0.41 4.34
CA GLN A 136 11.13 -1.09 5.53
C GLN A 136 10.46 -2.42 5.18
N ILE A 137 9.69 -2.45 4.10
CA ILE A 137 9.06 -3.68 3.61
C ILE A 137 10.14 -4.71 3.29
N LYS A 138 11.21 -4.30 2.60
CA LYS A 138 12.34 -5.17 2.30
C LYS A 138 12.95 -5.74 3.58
N GLU A 139 13.22 -4.89 4.56
CA GLU A 139 13.81 -5.30 5.84
C GLU A 139 12.94 -6.33 6.55
N ILE A 140 11.64 -6.10 6.60
CA ILE A 140 10.70 -7.01 7.25
C ILE A 140 10.64 -8.35 6.52
N ALA A 141 10.55 -8.33 5.20
CA ALA A 141 10.44 -9.54 4.40
C ALA A 141 11.70 -10.41 4.44
N GLU A 142 12.86 -9.78 4.65
CA GLU A 142 14.16 -10.49 4.69
C GLU A 142 14.52 -11.03 6.08
N ARG A 143 13.74 -10.76 7.09
CA ARG A 143 13.96 -11.26 8.44
C ARG A 143 13.85 -12.76 8.55
#